data_f4c876eb5d2e070c4eeb3a2911c9d38b
#
_entry.id   f4c876eb5d2e070c4eeb3a2911c9d38b
#
_cell.length_a   1.000
_cell.length_b   1.000
_cell.length_c   1.000
_cell.angle_alpha   90.00
_cell.angle_beta   90.00
_cell.angle_gamma   90.00
#
_symmetry.space_group_name_H-M   'P 1'
#
loop_
_entity.id
_entity.type
_entity.pdbx_description
1 polymer ?
#
loop_
_entity_poly.entity_id
_entity_poly.type
_entity_poly.pdbx_seq_one_letter_code
_entity_poly.pdbx_strand_id
1 'polypeptide(L)'
;MVVNAEEALGLMRATDQSGRLLVVAFPGSLSPQIRTASRLLQSGELGELLNIVGVTWQNWKEEKRGTWRQDPALAGGGFLFNTGAHLLNTTADLAGEDLTEVASWLDNRGTPVDIRAAMMGRLKSGAMVSLTACGDTIPSCASEMRVYCTGGILRTGMWGEQLDLQRSDEKELTLLKVADSLGVWQQFLLVREGKMKNRCPPEVGLRMARLWDAIVESSAKGGQMVHLS
;
A
#
# COMPACT_ATOMS: atom_id res chain seq x y z
N MET A 1 6.96 -9.68 5.54
CA MET A 1 7.22 -9.51 4.10
C MET A 1 8.69 -9.76 3.88
N VAL A 2 9.10 -10.32 2.78
CA VAL A 2 10.51 -10.56 2.41
C VAL A 2 11.13 -9.29 1.84
N VAL A 3 12.45 -9.26 1.69
CA VAL A 3 13.18 -8.03 1.35
C VAL A 3 13.33 -7.76 -0.15
N ASN A 4 13.07 -8.75 -1.01
CA ASN A 4 13.13 -8.64 -2.47
C ASN A 4 12.20 -9.63 -3.18
N ALA A 5 12.08 -9.50 -4.50
CA ALA A 5 11.20 -10.35 -5.31
C ALA A 5 11.65 -11.82 -5.38
N GLU A 6 12.95 -12.11 -5.35
CA GLU A 6 13.48 -13.48 -5.38
C GLU A 6 13.06 -14.28 -4.14
N GLU A 7 13.17 -13.68 -2.95
CA GLU A 7 12.70 -14.28 -1.71
C GLU A 7 11.16 -14.46 -1.70
N ALA A 8 10.41 -13.51 -2.27
CA ALA A 8 8.96 -13.65 -2.40
C ALA A 8 8.60 -14.87 -3.25
N LEU A 9 9.25 -15.06 -4.40
CA LEU A 9 9.07 -16.24 -5.25
C LEU A 9 9.48 -17.53 -4.53
N GLY A 10 10.53 -17.48 -3.70
CA GLY A 10 10.94 -18.61 -2.85
C GLY A 10 9.85 -19.03 -1.87
N LEU A 11 9.22 -18.06 -1.19
CA LEU A 11 8.09 -18.33 -0.28
C LEU A 11 6.86 -18.85 -1.01
N MET A 12 6.54 -18.34 -2.19
CA MET A 12 5.43 -18.85 -3.01
C MET A 12 5.64 -20.31 -3.37
N ARG A 13 6.84 -20.67 -3.87
CA ARG A 13 7.19 -22.08 -4.14
C ARG A 13 7.07 -22.98 -2.90
N ALA A 14 7.54 -22.52 -1.75
CA ALA A 14 7.43 -23.27 -0.50
C ALA A 14 5.97 -23.45 -0.06
N THR A 15 5.14 -22.43 -0.27
CA THR A 15 3.69 -22.47 -0.01
C THR A 15 3.01 -23.52 -0.90
N ASP A 16 3.30 -23.52 -2.20
CA ASP A 16 2.72 -24.46 -3.17
C ASP A 16 3.16 -25.90 -2.85
N GLN A 17 4.44 -26.12 -2.57
CA GLN A 17 4.98 -27.44 -2.24
C GLN A 17 4.44 -28.01 -0.93
N SER A 18 4.21 -27.16 0.06
CA SER A 18 3.73 -27.59 1.38
C SER A 18 2.22 -27.70 1.47
N GLY A 19 1.46 -27.09 0.56
CA GLY A 19 0.02 -26.95 0.62
C GLY A 19 -0.47 -26.14 1.83
N ARG A 20 0.42 -25.34 2.45
CA ARG A 20 0.07 -24.52 3.62
C ARG A 20 -0.44 -23.17 3.23
N LEU A 21 -1.39 -22.64 4.05
CA LEU A 21 -1.91 -21.30 3.86
C LEU A 21 -0.87 -20.25 4.27
N LEU A 22 -0.56 -19.34 3.36
CA LEU A 22 0.19 -18.11 3.63
C LEU A 22 -0.73 -16.90 3.37
N VAL A 23 -0.75 -15.97 4.31
CA VAL A 23 -1.48 -14.70 4.22
C VAL A 23 -0.52 -13.56 4.53
N VAL A 24 -0.36 -12.64 3.59
CA VAL A 24 0.42 -11.40 3.79
C VAL A 24 -0.51 -10.33 4.34
N ALA A 25 -0.65 -10.26 5.66
CA ALA A 25 -1.68 -9.47 6.33
C ALA A 25 -1.45 -7.96 6.19
N PHE A 26 -2.08 -7.35 5.19
CA PHE A 26 -2.25 -5.91 5.07
C PHE A 26 -3.62 -5.51 5.66
N PRO A 27 -3.68 -4.82 6.82
CA PRO A 27 -4.95 -4.44 7.44
C PRO A 27 -5.87 -3.62 6.52
N GLY A 28 -5.31 -2.74 5.68
CA GLY A 28 -6.06 -1.98 4.67
C GLY A 28 -6.84 -2.90 3.73
N SER A 29 -6.19 -3.92 3.15
CA SER A 29 -6.84 -4.90 2.24
C SER A 29 -8.00 -5.67 2.91
N LEU A 30 -7.95 -5.78 4.23
CA LEU A 30 -8.95 -6.49 5.04
C LEU A 30 -10.04 -5.56 5.58
N SER A 31 -9.86 -4.23 5.48
CA SER A 31 -10.83 -3.27 6.01
C SER A 31 -12.07 -3.17 5.11
N PRO A 32 -13.28 -3.04 5.69
CA PRO A 32 -14.50 -2.86 4.91
C PRO A 32 -14.51 -1.53 4.14
N GLN A 33 -13.83 -0.50 4.63
CA GLN A 33 -13.70 0.80 3.97
C GLN A 33 -12.93 0.66 2.65
N ILE A 34 -11.73 0.10 2.68
CA ILE A 34 -10.91 -0.11 1.46
C ILE A 34 -11.61 -1.05 0.48
N ARG A 35 -12.25 -2.11 0.98
CA ARG A 35 -13.00 -3.04 0.14
C ARG A 35 -14.20 -2.39 -0.54
N THR A 36 -14.92 -1.51 0.17
CA THR A 36 -16.03 -0.75 -0.40
C THR A 36 -15.54 0.25 -1.43
N ALA A 37 -14.47 1.01 -1.13
CA ALA A 37 -13.84 1.93 -2.07
C ALA A 37 -13.37 1.20 -3.34
N SER A 38 -12.65 0.10 -3.18
CA SER A 38 -12.17 -0.74 -4.30
C SER A 38 -13.33 -1.25 -5.18
N ARG A 39 -14.43 -1.70 -4.56
CA ARG A 39 -15.62 -2.12 -5.31
C ARG A 39 -16.24 -0.96 -6.10
N LEU A 40 -16.38 0.22 -5.50
CA LEU A 40 -16.91 1.40 -6.19
C LEU A 40 -16.07 1.81 -7.40
N LEU A 41 -14.75 1.74 -7.27
CA LEU A 41 -13.81 2.05 -8.34
C LEU A 41 -13.87 1.00 -9.46
N GLN A 42 -13.78 -0.29 -9.11
CA GLN A 42 -13.73 -1.38 -10.08
C GLN A 42 -15.07 -1.66 -10.76
N SER A 43 -16.20 -1.28 -10.16
CA SER A 43 -17.51 -1.38 -10.80
C SER A 43 -17.76 -0.32 -11.88
N GLY A 44 -16.92 0.72 -11.95
CA GLY A 44 -17.13 1.87 -12.83
C GLY A 44 -18.19 2.85 -12.34
N GLU A 45 -18.75 2.66 -11.12
CA GLU A 45 -19.80 3.54 -10.55
C GLU A 45 -19.34 4.99 -10.42
N LEU A 46 -18.03 5.21 -10.25
CA LEU A 46 -17.42 6.54 -10.16
C LEU A 46 -16.75 6.99 -11.47
N GLY A 47 -17.00 6.29 -12.58
CA GLY A 47 -16.38 6.57 -13.87
C GLY A 47 -14.91 6.13 -13.93
N GLU A 48 -14.13 6.82 -14.76
CA GLU A 48 -12.71 6.53 -14.97
C GLU A 48 -11.86 6.98 -13.77
N LEU A 49 -10.94 6.12 -13.32
CA LEU A 49 -9.92 6.47 -12.34
C LEU A 49 -8.87 7.38 -12.99
N LEU A 50 -8.68 8.57 -12.46
CA LEU A 50 -7.75 9.58 -12.98
C LEU A 50 -6.46 9.63 -12.18
N ASN A 51 -6.57 9.69 -10.84
CA ASN A 51 -5.43 9.93 -9.98
C ASN A 51 -5.64 9.34 -8.57
N ILE A 52 -4.56 8.82 -7.96
CA ILE A 52 -4.49 8.47 -6.54
C ILE A 52 -3.37 9.30 -5.91
N VAL A 53 -3.70 10.04 -4.87
CA VAL A 53 -2.76 10.83 -4.06
C VAL A 53 -2.78 10.28 -2.65
N GLY A 54 -1.61 10.09 -2.05
CA GLY A 54 -1.52 9.57 -0.68
C GLY A 54 -0.32 10.09 0.09
N VAL A 55 -0.51 10.23 1.38
CA VAL A 55 0.55 10.60 2.33
C VAL A 55 0.45 9.73 3.59
N THR A 56 1.61 9.35 4.13
CA THR A 56 1.70 8.75 5.47
C THR A 56 2.83 9.39 6.26
N TRP A 57 2.63 9.54 7.57
CA TRP A 57 3.63 10.10 8.48
C TRP A 57 3.63 9.41 9.83
N GLN A 58 4.79 9.40 10.46
CA GLN A 58 4.99 8.82 11.79
C GLN A 58 6.29 9.37 12.41
N ASN A 59 6.37 9.41 13.73
CA ASN A 59 7.64 9.61 14.46
C ASN A 59 8.52 8.35 14.44
N TRP A 60 8.62 7.71 13.27
CA TRP A 60 9.21 6.37 13.11
C TRP A 60 10.72 6.35 13.38
N LYS A 61 11.43 7.38 12.93
CA LYS A 61 12.88 7.49 13.09
C LYS A 61 13.29 7.38 14.56
N GLU A 62 12.61 8.10 15.43
CA GLU A 62 12.90 8.08 16.87
C GLU A 62 12.35 6.83 17.55
N GLU A 63 11.11 6.42 17.24
CA GLU A 63 10.48 5.24 17.81
C GLU A 63 11.21 3.94 17.49
N LYS A 64 11.89 3.87 16.34
CA LYS A 64 12.61 2.68 15.89
C LYS A 64 14.12 2.79 16.01
N ARG A 65 14.63 3.89 16.60
CA ARG A 65 16.06 4.09 16.85
C ARG A 65 16.66 2.90 17.62
N GLY A 66 17.77 2.35 17.08
CA GLY A 66 18.49 1.24 17.70
C GLY A 66 17.75 -0.12 17.63
N THR A 67 16.66 -0.23 16.87
CA THR A 67 16.01 -1.52 16.62
C THR A 67 16.49 -2.11 15.30
N TRP A 68 16.23 -3.40 15.09
CA TRP A 68 16.52 -4.10 13.84
C TRP A 68 15.88 -3.46 12.59
N ARG A 69 14.83 -2.65 12.79
CA ARG A 69 14.13 -1.95 11.69
C ARG A 69 14.97 -0.86 11.03
N GLN A 70 16.01 -0.38 11.70
CA GLN A 70 16.98 0.57 11.13
C GLN A 70 18.31 -0.11 10.75
N ASP A 71 18.35 -1.45 10.73
CA ASP A 71 19.47 -2.22 10.19
C ASP A 71 19.12 -2.69 8.76
N PRO A 72 19.78 -2.16 7.71
CA PRO A 72 19.48 -2.51 6.32
C PRO A 72 19.62 -4.00 6.02
N ALA A 73 20.56 -4.69 6.70
CA ALA A 73 20.80 -6.12 6.50
C ALA A 73 19.64 -6.98 7.00
N LEU A 74 18.87 -6.49 7.98
CA LEU A 74 17.77 -7.23 8.59
C LEU A 74 16.40 -6.74 8.08
N ALA A 75 16.25 -5.44 7.84
CA ALA A 75 14.96 -4.82 7.55
C ALA A 75 14.62 -4.78 6.05
N GLY A 76 15.61 -4.74 5.16
CA GLY A 76 15.42 -4.59 3.71
C GLY A 76 15.06 -3.17 3.26
N GLY A 77 14.67 -2.29 4.18
CA GLY A 77 14.31 -0.89 3.95
C GLY A 77 13.86 -0.21 5.23
N GLY A 78 13.56 1.09 5.14
CA GLY A 78 13.19 1.91 6.29
C GLY A 78 11.69 2.17 6.39
N PHE A 79 11.33 3.45 6.52
CA PHE A 79 9.95 3.87 6.78
C PHE A 79 8.99 3.53 5.64
N LEU A 80 9.38 3.78 4.38
CA LEU A 80 8.52 3.45 3.24
C LEU A 80 8.31 1.94 3.10
N PHE A 81 9.37 1.16 3.29
CA PHE A 81 9.30 -0.32 3.24
C PHE A 81 8.51 -0.92 4.41
N ASN A 82 8.53 -0.29 5.59
CA ASN A 82 7.83 -0.75 6.79
C ASN A 82 6.39 -0.22 6.85
N THR A 83 6.20 0.99 7.36
CA THR A 83 4.86 1.60 7.49
C THR A 83 4.29 2.03 6.14
N GLY A 84 5.11 2.60 5.28
CA GLY A 84 4.69 3.04 3.94
C GLY A 84 4.28 1.91 3.00
N ALA A 85 4.68 0.66 3.28
CA ALA A 85 4.21 -0.51 2.52
C ALA A 85 2.68 -0.64 2.56
N HIS A 86 2.02 -0.21 3.63
CA HIS A 86 0.55 -0.16 3.70
C HIS A 86 -0.02 0.84 2.70
N LEU A 87 0.59 2.02 2.55
CA LEU A 87 0.18 3.03 1.57
C LEU A 87 0.32 2.50 0.13
N LEU A 88 1.45 1.88 -0.19
CA LEU A 88 1.73 1.28 -1.49
C LEU A 88 0.73 0.18 -1.82
N ASN A 89 0.50 -0.75 -0.89
CA ASN A 89 -0.42 -1.86 -1.09
C ASN A 89 -1.87 -1.38 -1.24
N THR A 90 -2.31 -0.44 -0.40
CA THR A 90 -3.68 0.09 -0.46
C THR A 90 -3.92 0.84 -1.76
N THR A 91 -2.91 1.51 -2.33
CA THR A 91 -3.00 2.14 -3.66
C THR A 91 -3.35 1.10 -4.73
N ALA A 92 -2.63 -0.02 -4.79
CA ALA A 92 -2.91 -1.09 -5.76
C ALA A 92 -4.26 -1.78 -5.50
N ASP A 93 -4.64 -1.97 -4.24
CA ASP A 93 -5.94 -2.56 -3.87
C ASP A 93 -7.13 -1.67 -4.25
N LEU A 94 -7.01 -0.34 -4.08
CA LEU A 94 -8.02 0.62 -4.51
C LEU A 94 -8.18 0.59 -6.02
N ALA A 95 -7.07 0.68 -6.74
CA ALA A 95 -7.07 0.65 -8.20
C ALA A 95 -7.55 -0.71 -8.78
N GLY A 96 -7.30 -1.81 -8.08
CA GLY A 96 -7.53 -3.16 -8.59
C GLY A 96 -6.52 -3.60 -9.64
N GLU A 97 -5.41 -2.89 -9.76
CA GLU A 97 -4.35 -3.10 -10.74
C GLU A 97 -2.98 -2.66 -10.17
N ASP A 98 -1.91 -3.10 -10.82
CA ASP A 98 -0.55 -2.80 -10.39
C ASP A 98 0.00 -1.54 -11.09
N LEU A 99 1.02 -0.92 -10.46
CA LEU A 99 1.82 0.12 -11.12
C LEU A 99 2.66 -0.54 -12.23
N THR A 100 2.79 0.17 -13.34
CA THR A 100 3.62 -0.24 -14.48
C THR A 100 4.95 0.48 -14.53
N GLU A 101 5.02 1.66 -13.90
CA GLU A 101 6.22 2.47 -13.83
C GLU A 101 6.25 3.32 -12.56
N VAL A 102 7.45 3.63 -12.08
CA VAL A 102 7.68 4.43 -10.88
C VAL A 102 8.91 5.33 -11.02
N ALA A 103 8.81 6.55 -10.51
CA ALA A 103 9.91 7.46 -10.25
C ALA A 103 9.90 7.84 -8.77
N SER A 104 11.04 7.78 -8.08
CA SER A 104 11.09 7.96 -6.62
C SER A 104 12.37 8.58 -6.12
N TRP A 105 12.28 9.22 -4.97
CA TRP A 105 13.40 9.71 -4.16
C TRP A 105 13.25 9.19 -2.75
N LEU A 106 14.29 8.57 -2.25
CA LEU A 106 14.43 8.12 -0.86
C LEU A 106 15.47 8.99 -0.15
N ASP A 107 15.19 9.39 1.07
CA ASP A 107 16.11 10.17 1.91
C ASP A 107 16.22 9.54 3.29
N ASN A 108 17.45 9.21 3.67
CA ASN A 108 17.75 8.50 4.90
C ASN A 108 17.78 9.39 6.15
N ARG A 109 17.79 10.71 6.01
CA ARG A 109 17.85 11.65 7.17
C ARG A 109 18.95 11.31 8.17
N GLY A 110 20.12 10.86 7.67
CA GLY A 110 21.27 10.49 8.50
C GLY A 110 21.14 9.15 9.24
N THR A 111 20.21 8.29 8.84
CA THR A 111 20.08 6.89 9.31
C THR A 111 20.55 5.91 8.22
N PRO A 112 20.79 4.63 8.54
CA PRO A 112 21.16 3.64 7.53
C PRO A 112 20.06 3.29 6.53
N VAL A 113 18.79 3.62 6.80
CA VAL A 113 17.62 3.26 6.01
C VAL A 113 16.81 4.49 5.60
N ASP A 114 15.89 4.36 4.65
CA ASP A 114 15.02 5.46 4.24
C ASP A 114 14.09 5.93 5.37
N ILE A 115 13.96 7.25 5.51
CA ILE A 115 13.09 7.91 6.48
C ILE A 115 12.01 8.74 5.78
N ARG A 116 12.34 9.31 4.62
CA ARG A 116 11.41 10.05 3.78
C ARG A 116 11.40 9.49 2.38
N ALA A 117 10.23 9.52 1.76
CA ALA A 117 10.08 9.15 0.37
C ALA A 117 9.09 10.06 -0.35
N ALA A 118 9.38 10.34 -1.61
CA ALA A 118 8.41 10.89 -2.56
C ALA A 118 8.44 10.02 -3.81
N MET A 119 7.27 9.64 -4.32
CA MET A 119 7.18 8.84 -5.52
C MET A 119 6.01 9.24 -6.41
N MET A 120 6.21 9.08 -7.69
CA MET A 120 5.18 9.14 -8.72
C MET A 120 5.16 7.82 -9.46
N GLY A 121 3.99 7.43 -9.95
CA GLY A 121 3.85 6.20 -10.73
C GLY A 121 2.65 6.26 -11.66
N ARG A 122 2.53 5.26 -12.51
CA ARG A 122 1.41 5.09 -13.42
C ARG A 122 0.85 3.68 -13.28
N LEU A 123 -0.45 3.59 -13.22
CA LEU A 123 -1.19 2.33 -13.23
C LEU A 123 -1.31 1.79 -14.66
N LYS A 124 -1.66 0.54 -14.81
CA LYS A 124 -1.87 -0.10 -16.14
C LYS A 124 -2.95 0.62 -16.97
N SER A 125 -3.97 1.15 -16.32
CA SER A 125 -5.02 1.97 -16.96
C SER A 125 -4.52 3.32 -17.50
N GLY A 126 -3.34 3.77 -17.06
CA GLY A 126 -2.80 5.09 -17.34
C GLY A 126 -3.03 6.10 -16.20
N ALA A 127 -3.85 5.79 -15.21
CA ALA A 127 -4.07 6.67 -14.06
C ALA A 127 -2.77 6.95 -13.30
N MET A 128 -2.62 8.17 -12.80
CA MET A 128 -1.41 8.61 -12.12
C MET A 128 -1.49 8.37 -10.62
N VAL A 129 -0.32 8.12 -10.03
CA VAL A 129 -0.16 7.93 -8.58
C VAL A 129 0.89 8.90 -8.07
N SER A 130 0.60 9.58 -6.95
CA SER A 130 1.56 10.45 -6.26
C SER A 130 1.51 10.16 -4.76
N LEU A 131 2.61 9.64 -4.20
CA LEU A 131 2.67 9.22 -2.81
C LEU A 131 3.87 9.85 -2.10
N THR A 132 3.68 10.21 -0.83
CA THR A 132 4.75 10.67 0.05
C THR A 132 4.71 9.95 1.39
N ALA A 133 5.89 9.72 1.96
CA ALA A 133 6.05 9.11 3.26
C ALA A 133 7.07 9.92 4.09
N CYS A 134 6.73 10.24 5.34
CA CYS A 134 7.61 10.99 6.23
C CYS A 134 7.70 10.32 7.61
N GLY A 135 8.82 9.68 7.89
CA GLY A 135 9.12 8.95 9.13
C GLY A 135 9.84 9.79 10.21
N ASP A 136 9.97 11.10 10.00
CA ASP A 136 10.67 12.03 10.92
C ASP A 136 9.78 13.24 11.22
N THR A 137 8.67 13.00 11.93
CA THR A 137 7.68 14.02 12.32
C THR A 137 7.53 14.08 13.84
N ILE A 138 6.62 14.94 14.29
CA ILE A 138 6.18 14.97 15.70
C ILE A 138 5.59 13.60 16.12
N PRO A 139 5.49 13.30 17.44
CA PRO A 139 4.86 12.08 17.93
C PRO A 139 3.43 11.90 17.43
N SER A 140 3.28 11.21 16.32
CA SER A 140 2.01 10.94 15.62
C SER A 140 2.20 9.78 14.66
N CYS A 141 1.08 9.17 14.25
CA CYS A 141 1.03 8.18 13.17
C CYS A 141 -0.31 8.30 12.47
N ALA A 142 -0.32 8.68 11.19
CA ALA A 142 -1.53 8.78 10.39
C ALA A 142 -1.24 8.69 8.89
N SER A 143 -2.33 8.69 8.11
CA SER A 143 -2.29 8.71 6.66
C SER A 143 -3.52 9.39 6.08
N GLU A 144 -3.41 9.88 4.86
CA GLU A 144 -4.53 10.36 4.06
C GLU A 144 -4.33 9.90 2.60
N MET A 145 -5.40 9.42 2.00
CA MET A 145 -5.46 9.06 0.58
C MET A 145 -6.68 9.71 -0.07
N ARG A 146 -6.49 10.22 -1.28
CA ARG A 146 -7.59 10.69 -2.14
C ARG A 146 -7.52 10.02 -3.49
N VAL A 147 -8.69 9.64 -3.97
CA VAL A 147 -8.87 9.02 -5.28
C VAL A 147 -9.79 9.91 -6.09
N TYR A 148 -9.33 10.32 -7.26
CA TYR A 148 -10.06 11.19 -8.17
C TYR A 148 -10.53 10.38 -9.37
N CYS A 149 -11.83 10.41 -9.61
CA CYS A 149 -12.49 9.78 -10.77
C CYS A 149 -13.31 10.81 -11.54
N THR A 150 -13.69 10.51 -12.76
CA THR A 150 -14.53 11.39 -13.58
C THR A 150 -15.92 11.63 -12.98
N GLY A 151 -16.45 10.70 -12.19
CA GLY A 151 -17.77 10.76 -11.55
C GLY A 151 -17.76 10.92 -10.03
N GLY A 152 -16.59 11.07 -9.39
CA GLY A 152 -16.53 11.27 -7.95
C GLY A 152 -15.15 11.31 -7.35
N ILE A 153 -15.10 11.61 -6.05
CA ILE A 153 -13.87 11.67 -5.24
C ILE A 153 -14.05 10.78 -4.01
N LEU A 154 -13.07 9.96 -3.71
CA LEU A 154 -12.98 9.20 -2.45
C LEU A 154 -11.87 9.75 -1.56
N ARG A 155 -12.09 9.74 -0.24
CA ARG A 155 -11.06 10.01 0.77
C ARG A 155 -11.06 8.87 1.79
N THR A 156 -9.86 8.37 2.12
CA THR A 156 -9.67 7.30 3.12
C THR A 156 -8.28 7.42 3.74
N GLY A 157 -7.97 6.62 4.73
CA GLY A 157 -6.59 6.34 5.18
C GLY A 157 -6.09 5.00 4.65
N MET A 158 -4.79 4.75 4.73
CA MET A 158 -4.18 3.53 4.18
C MET A 158 -4.58 2.25 4.92
N TRP A 159 -5.10 2.35 6.14
CA TRP A 159 -5.65 1.22 6.90
C TRP A 159 -7.18 1.15 6.83
N GLY A 160 -7.85 2.14 6.17
CA GLY A 160 -9.30 2.21 6.10
C GLY A 160 -9.93 2.76 7.37
N GLU A 161 -9.34 3.80 7.97
CA GLU A 161 -9.83 4.44 9.20
C GLU A 161 -11.20 5.07 8.99
N GLN A 162 -11.43 5.58 7.80
CA GLN A 162 -12.69 6.15 7.34
C GLN A 162 -12.84 5.99 5.82
N LEU A 163 -14.03 6.21 5.30
CA LEU A 163 -14.29 6.33 3.89
C LEU A 163 -15.30 7.45 3.64
N ASP A 164 -14.86 8.48 2.94
CA ASP A 164 -15.74 9.55 2.49
C ASP A 164 -15.89 9.47 0.96
N LEU A 165 -17.06 9.83 0.48
CA LEU A 165 -17.42 9.88 -0.93
C LEU A 165 -18.05 11.22 -1.24
N GLN A 166 -17.69 11.79 -2.41
CA GLN A 166 -18.38 12.88 -3.08
C GLN A 166 -18.68 12.44 -4.51
N ARG A 167 -19.96 12.45 -4.89
CA ARG A 167 -20.37 12.21 -6.28
C ARG A 167 -20.39 13.52 -7.06
N SER A 168 -20.49 13.45 -8.38
CA SER A 168 -20.46 14.62 -9.28
C SER A 168 -21.59 15.64 -9.04
N ASP A 169 -22.71 15.20 -8.47
CA ASP A 169 -23.87 16.03 -8.11
C ASP A 169 -23.86 16.52 -6.66
N GLU A 170 -22.86 16.12 -5.86
CA GLU A 170 -22.68 16.50 -4.47
C GLU A 170 -21.65 17.62 -4.33
N LYS A 171 -21.83 18.50 -3.33
CA LYS A 171 -20.93 19.64 -3.08
C LYS A 171 -19.78 19.30 -2.14
N GLU A 172 -19.94 18.28 -1.30
CA GLU A 172 -19.00 17.97 -0.21
C GLU A 172 -18.77 16.46 -0.08
N LEU A 173 -17.61 16.11 0.45
CA LEU A 173 -17.31 14.75 0.88
C LEU A 173 -18.16 14.37 2.08
N THR A 174 -18.87 13.27 2.00
CA THR A 174 -19.72 12.73 3.07
C THR A 174 -19.24 11.36 3.52
N LEU A 175 -19.33 11.10 4.83
CA LEU A 175 -18.92 9.82 5.40
C LEU A 175 -19.82 8.70 4.89
N LEU A 176 -19.21 7.72 4.24
CA LEU A 176 -19.90 6.50 3.80
C LEU A 176 -19.85 5.45 4.92
N LYS A 177 -21.01 5.11 5.47
CA LYS A 177 -21.14 4.04 6.45
C LYS A 177 -20.89 2.68 5.79
N VAL A 178 -20.00 1.90 6.36
CA VAL A 178 -19.69 0.52 5.94
C VAL A 178 -19.94 -0.44 7.08
N ALA A 179 -19.99 -1.73 6.78
CA ALA A 179 -20.13 -2.78 7.79
C ALA A 179 -18.94 -2.79 8.76
N ASP A 180 -19.15 -3.32 9.97
CA ASP A 180 -18.08 -3.50 10.94
C ASP A 180 -16.99 -4.44 10.43
N SER A 181 -15.75 -4.16 10.83
CA SER A 181 -14.60 -4.96 10.46
C SER A 181 -14.48 -6.20 11.33
N LEU A 182 -14.25 -7.33 10.69
CA LEU A 182 -13.70 -8.50 11.40
C LEU A 182 -12.21 -8.28 11.66
N GLY A 183 -11.73 -8.72 12.81
CA GLY A 183 -10.29 -8.67 13.11
C GLY A 183 -9.48 -9.52 12.12
N VAL A 184 -8.21 -9.12 11.91
CA VAL A 184 -7.29 -9.81 10.96
C VAL A 184 -7.21 -11.30 11.25
N TRP A 185 -7.09 -11.68 12.53
CA TRP A 185 -7.05 -13.09 12.95
C TRP A 185 -8.34 -13.84 12.65
N GLN A 186 -9.50 -13.23 12.87
CA GLN A 186 -10.78 -13.84 12.54
C GLN A 186 -10.93 -14.09 11.04
N GLN A 187 -10.52 -13.12 10.21
CA GLN A 187 -10.52 -13.28 8.76
C GLN A 187 -9.56 -14.39 8.32
N PHE A 188 -8.36 -14.49 8.91
CA PHE A 188 -7.43 -15.60 8.65
C PHE A 188 -8.06 -16.96 8.95
N LEU A 189 -8.75 -17.11 10.07
CA LEU A 189 -9.42 -18.36 10.42
C LEU A 189 -10.51 -18.72 9.41
N LEU A 190 -11.31 -17.75 8.97
CA LEU A 190 -12.35 -17.96 7.94
C LEU A 190 -11.75 -18.36 6.58
N VAL A 191 -10.61 -17.78 6.20
CA VAL A 191 -9.87 -18.18 4.99
C VAL A 191 -9.38 -19.62 5.12
N ARG A 192 -8.77 -19.98 6.25
CA ARG A 192 -8.30 -21.35 6.52
C ARG A 192 -9.42 -22.38 6.46
N GLU A 193 -10.62 -22.01 6.89
CA GLU A 193 -11.81 -22.88 6.87
C GLU A 193 -12.54 -22.88 5.50
N GLY A 194 -12.03 -22.18 4.49
CA GLY A 194 -12.65 -22.05 3.18
C GLY A 194 -13.95 -21.21 3.15
N LYS A 195 -14.26 -20.50 4.26
CA LYS A 195 -15.45 -19.65 4.40
C LYS A 195 -15.27 -18.24 3.87
N MET A 196 -14.04 -17.84 3.59
CA MET A 196 -13.68 -16.53 3.04
C MET A 196 -12.55 -16.66 2.02
N LYS A 197 -12.62 -15.88 0.94
CA LYS A 197 -11.52 -15.78 -0.03
C LYS A 197 -10.30 -15.09 0.62
N ASN A 198 -9.09 -15.66 0.41
CA ASN A 198 -7.85 -15.00 0.81
C ASN A 198 -7.67 -13.71 -0.02
N ARG A 199 -7.72 -12.56 0.62
CA ARG A 199 -7.53 -11.25 -0.02
C ARG A 199 -6.08 -10.76 0.01
N CYS A 200 -5.25 -11.43 0.80
CA CYS A 200 -3.84 -11.14 0.94
C CYS A 200 -3.02 -12.41 0.66
N PRO A 201 -3.16 -13.01 -0.54
CA PRO A 201 -2.39 -14.21 -0.91
C PRO A 201 -0.92 -13.86 -1.10
N PRO A 202 -0.02 -14.85 -1.26
CA PRO A 202 1.42 -14.63 -1.41
C PRO A 202 1.80 -13.68 -2.55
N GLU A 203 0.99 -13.63 -3.63
CA GLU A 203 1.17 -12.74 -4.79
C GLU A 203 1.18 -11.27 -4.38
N VAL A 204 0.45 -10.88 -3.33
CA VAL A 204 0.50 -9.52 -2.76
C VAL A 204 1.90 -9.21 -2.24
N GLY A 205 2.55 -10.19 -1.59
CA GLY A 205 3.94 -10.06 -1.16
C GLY A 205 4.91 -9.88 -2.32
N LEU A 206 4.75 -10.65 -3.38
CA LEU A 206 5.57 -10.54 -4.60
C LEU A 206 5.38 -9.17 -5.29
N ARG A 207 4.12 -8.74 -5.48
CA ARG A 207 3.80 -7.40 -6.00
C ARG A 207 4.53 -6.31 -5.23
N MET A 208 4.47 -6.37 -3.91
CA MET A 208 5.12 -5.37 -3.06
C MET A 208 6.65 -5.43 -3.12
N ALA A 209 7.23 -6.63 -3.22
CA ALA A 209 8.67 -6.78 -3.36
C ALA A 209 9.17 -6.22 -4.70
N ARG A 210 8.50 -6.50 -5.82
CA ARG A 210 8.82 -5.93 -7.15
C ARG A 210 8.71 -4.41 -7.15
N LEU A 211 7.65 -3.87 -6.57
CA LEU A 211 7.48 -2.42 -6.46
C LEU A 211 8.60 -1.79 -5.64
N TRP A 212 8.99 -2.42 -4.53
CA TRP A 212 10.10 -1.96 -3.70
C TRP A 212 11.43 -1.98 -4.46
N ASP A 213 11.74 -3.07 -5.18
CA ASP A 213 12.95 -3.17 -6.00
C ASP A 213 13.00 -2.01 -7.03
N ALA A 214 11.89 -1.71 -7.72
CA ALA A 214 11.80 -0.61 -8.67
C ALA A 214 11.93 0.78 -8.00
N ILE A 215 11.37 0.98 -6.81
CA ILE A 215 11.50 2.21 -6.02
C ILE A 215 12.98 2.46 -5.66
N VAL A 216 13.66 1.44 -5.15
CA VAL A 216 15.08 1.54 -4.79
C VAL A 216 15.94 1.82 -6.01
N GLU A 217 15.70 1.13 -7.12
CA GLU A 217 16.40 1.34 -8.38
C GLU A 217 16.21 2.76 -8.89
N SER A 218 14.98 3.27 -8.92
CA SER A 218 14.68 4.64 -9.35
C SER A 218 15.39 5.67 -8.49
N SER A 219 15.33 5.52 -7.17
CA SER A 219 16.00 6.42 -6.24
C SER A 219 17.52 6.42 -6.41
N ALA A 220 18.14 5.26 -6.61
CA ALA A 220 19.57 5.12 -6.87
C ALA A 220 20.00 5.80 -8.19
N LYS A 221 19.07 5.91 -9.15
CA LYS A 221 19.25 6.61 -10.45
C LYS A 221 18.81 8.08 -10.40
N GLY A 222 18.65 8.68 -9.22
CA GLY A 222 18.28 10.09 -9.05
C GLY A 222 16.83 10.40 -9.42
N GLY A 223 15.92 9.44 -9.29
CA GLY A 223 14.50 9.61 -9.61
C GLY A 223 14.16 9.33 -11.07
N GLN A 224 15.02 8.66 -11.83
CA GLN A 224 14.67 8.22 -13.17
C GLN A 224 13.55 7.17 -13.10
N MET A 225 12.66 7.23 -14.10
CA MET A 225 11.56 6.27 -14.23
C MET A 225 12.09 4.84 -14.43
N VAL A 226 11.50 3.91 -13.69
CA VAL A 226 11.72 2.46 -13.80
C VAL A 226 10.41 1.79 -14.15
N HIS A 227 10.44 0.89 -15.15
CA HIS A 227 9.28 0.06 -15.51
C HIS A 227 9.27 -1.21 -14.70
N LEU A 228 8.09 -1.56 -14.19
CA LEU A 228 7.85 -2.82 -13.48
C LEU A 228 7.51 -3.92 -14.50
N SER A 229 8.15 -5.07 -14.32
CA SER A 229 7.98 -6.28 -15.16
C SER A 229 7.18 -7.38 -14.43
#